data_aa8b8d561371ca3e4fd0ab9275f43d92
#
_entry.id   aa8b8d561371ca3e4fd0ab9275f43d92
#
_cell.length_a   1.000
_cell.length_b   1.000
_cell.length_c   1.000
_cell.angle_alpha   90.00
_cell.angle_beta   90.00
_cell.angle_gamma   90.00
#
_symmetry.space_group_name_H-M   'P 1'
#
loop_
_entity.id
_entity.type
_entity.pdbx_description
1 polymer ?
#
loop_
_entity_poly.entity_id
_entity_poly.type
_entity_poly.pdbx_seq_one_letter_code
_entity_poly.pdbx_strand_id
1 'polypeptide(L)'
;MKKGGGGLGHLTPLERAIEYIETHLDENIDLGDVSREMGYSYYHMTRLFSAVLGEPVGRYISRRRLYRAAQQLVHSDRRIIDIALESGFQSPEAFSRAFKALFKTTPAGYRKAGLDLVATAKRQLLPGDVPHIAAGISHSPEILQMTEEIKIAGLRDITSISQNRIPQLWDQFLRFHGDLYELTETAYSICETRQTAYAEDGDVTFSVMVGSPVPDFSNLPETLAQTTLRPGKYAVFTHRGSLEKLLQTYQYIYGTWLPSSGQRLDDRDDFEVYERKVLAMQDPENEVKLYIPVL
;
A
#
# COMPACT_ATOMS: atom_id res chain seq x y z
N MET A 1 38.36 -14.36 23.54
CA MET A 1 37.12 -13.61 23.64
C MET A 1 36.75 -13.07 22.28
N LYS A 2 35.87 -13.73 21.53
CA LYS A 2 35.36 -13.26 20.24
C LYS A 2 34.10 -12.46 20.53
N LYS A 3 34.14 -11.15 20.25
CA LYS A 3 32.94 -10.30 20.23
C LYS A 3 32.08 -10.70 19.06
N GLY A 4 30.83 -11.06 19.34
CA GLY A 4 29.83 -11.40 18.36
C GLY A 4 29.49 -10.20 17.48
N GLY A 5 29.72 -10.33 16.18
CA GLY A 5 29.10 -9.49 15.17
C GLY A 5 27.63 -9.91 15.05
N GLY A 6 26.72 -9.07 15.55
CA GLY A 6 25.29 -9.23 15.33
C GLY A 6 24.98 -9.12 13.83
N GLY A 7 24.41 -10.17 13.29
CA GLY A 7 24.16 -10.31 11.85
C GLY A 7 23.07 -9.36 11.36
N LEU A 8 23.42 -8.53 10.39
CA LEU A 8 22.51 -7.80 9.50
C LEU A 8 21.83 -8.73 8.47
N GLY A 9 21.87 -10.05 8.71
CA GLY A 9 21.63 -11.05 7.66
C GLY A 9 20.17 -11.40 7.36
N HIS A 10 19.17 -10.95 8.12
CA HIS A 10 17.80 -11.48 7.99
C HIS A 10 16.65 -10.49 8.26
N LEU A 11 16.88 -9.19 8.05
CA LEU A 11 15.76 -8.24 8.12
C LEU A 11 14.78 -8.49 6.98
N THR A 12 13.49 -8.49 7.31
CA THR A 12 12.42 -8.51 6.30
C THR A 12 12.49 -7.24 5.45
N PRO A 13 11.94 -7.23 4.23
CA PRO A 13 11.88 -6.02 3.40
C PRO A 13 11.29 -4.81 4.13
N LEU A 14 10.23 -5.01 4.92
CA LEU A 14 9.60 -3.93 5.68
C LEU A 14 10.51 -3.40 6.81
N GLU A 15 11.22 -4.29 7.49
CA GLU A 15 12.17 -3.89 8.54
C GLU A 15 13.32 -3.08 7.96
N ARG A 16 13.85 -3.44 6.78
CA ARG A 16 14.87 -2.63 6.09
C ARG A 16 14.35 -1.24 5.74
N ALA A 17 13.11 -1.14 5.23
CA ALA A 17 12.49 0.15 4.94
C ALA A 17 12.32 1.01 6.19
N ILE A 18 11.85 0.42 7.29
CA ILE A 18 11.70 1.12 8.58
C ILE A 18 13.07 1.61 9.08
N GLU A 19 14.08 0.76 9.06
CA GLU A 19 15.44 1.12 9.48
C GLU A 19 16.00 2.26 8.62
N TYR A 20 15.85 2.17 7.29
CA TYR A 20 16.23 3.23 6.38
C TYR A 20 15.52 4.56 6.71
N ILE A 21 14.19 4.55 6.85
CA ILE A 21 13.42 5.75 7.20
C ILE A 21 13.89 6.35 8.52
N GLU A 22 14.02 5.54 9.57
CA GLU A 22 14.39 6.02 10.91
C GLU A 22 15.80 6.63 10.95
N THR A 23 16.72 6.15 10.12
CA THR A 23 18.06 6.67 10.04
C THR A 23 18.19 7.94 9.17
N HIS A 24 17.21 8.20 8.27
CA HIS A 24 17.24 9.33 7.34
C HIS A 24 16.11 10.36 7.59
N LEU A 25 15.46 10.35 8.78
CA LEU A 25 14.35 11.26 9.07
C LEU A 25 14.70 12.74 8.95
N ASP A 26 15.97 13.11 9.14
CA ASP A 26 16.47 14.48 9.03
C ASP A 26 16.79 14.91 7.59
N GLU A 27 16.72 13.98 6.65
CA GLU A 27 17.04 14.20 5.24
C GLU A 27 15.77 14.23 4.39
N ASN A 28 15.92 14.63 3.13
CA ASN A 28 14.82 14.48 2.18
C ASN A 28 14.73 13.00 1.74
N ILE A 29 13.78 12.26 2.31
CA ILE A 29 13.57 10.86 1.97
C ILE A 29 12.83 10.79 0.63
N ASP A 30 13.48 10.22 -0.37
CA ASP A 30 12.83 9.79 -1.60
C ASP A 30 12.20 8.40 -1.36
N LEU A 31 10.92 8.28 -1.63
CA LEU A 31 10.21 7.00 -1.48
C LEU A 31 10.65 5.96 -2.52
N GLY A 32 11.25 6.39 -3.63
CA GLY A 32 11.94 5.51 -4.55
C GLY A 32 13.13 4.82 -3.90
N ASP A 33 13.87 5.52 -3.03
CA ASP A 33 14.96 4.92 -2.26
C ASP A 33 14.42 3.90 -1.25
N VAL A 34 13.37 4.24 -0.53
CA VAL A 34 12.71 3.30 0.40
C VAL A 34 12.24 2.03 -0.33
N SER A 35 11.66 2.16 -1.52
CA SER A 35 11.21 1.00 -2.30
C SER A 35 12.38 0.14 -2.78
N ARG A 36 13.51 0.77 -3.15
CA ARG A 36 14.75 0.06 -3.51
C ARG A 36 15.35 -0.71 -2.33
N GLU A 37 15.35 -0.14 -1.13
CA GLU A 37 15.79 -0.83 0.09
C GLU A 37 14.93 -2.06 0.41
N MET A 38 13.64 -1.99 0.13
CA MET A 38 12.75 -3.15 0.23
C MET A 38 13.01 -4.19 -0.85
N GLY A 39 13.49 -3.76 -2.03
CA GLY A 39 13.54 -4.57 -3.24
C GLY A 39 12.16 -4.83 -3.83
N TYR A 40 11.21 -3.91 -3.65
CA TYR A 40 9.84 -3.98 -4.14
C TYR A 40 9.52 -2.78 -5.03
N SER A 41 8.47 -2.91 -5.86
CA SER A 41 7.91 -1.76 -6.54
C SER A 41 7.31 -0.78 -5.53
N TYR A 42 7.21 0.48 -5.92
CA TYR A 42 6.60 1.55 -5.12
C TYR A 42 5.17 1.19 -4.68
N TYR A 43 4.38 0.62 -5.58
CA TYR A 43 3.03 0.16 -5.32
C TYR A 43 3.00 -0.92 -4.23
N HIS A 44 3.81 -1.97 -4.34
CA HIS A 44 3.85 -3.04 -3.36
C HIS A 44 4.36 -2.57 -1.99
N MET A 45 5.35 -1.66 -1.97
CA MET A 45 5.79 -1.01 -0.73
C MET A 45 4.62 -0.32 -0.03
N THR A 46 3.85 0.48 -0.76
CA THR A 46 2.72 1.24 -0.20
C THR A 46 1.64 0.32 0.34
N ARG A 47 1.30 -0.74 -0.38
CA ARG A 47 0.33 -1.73 0.09
C ARG A 47 0.81 -2.43 1.36
N LEU A 48 2.08 -2.82 1.39
CA LEU A 48 2.67 -3.46 2.57
C LEU A 48 2.63 -2.53 3.79
N PHE A 49 3.04 -1.27 3.64
CA PHE A 49 2.97 -0.28 4.73
C PHE A 49 1.54 -0.09 5.23
N SER A 50 0.58 0.10 4.33
CA SER A 50 -0.82 0.26 4.70
C SER A 50 -1.41 -0.98 5.37
N ALA A 51 -1.06 -2.17 4.90
CA ALA A 51 -1.55 -3.44 5.46
C ALA A 51 -0.99 -3.72 6.86
N VAL A 52 0.31 -3.47 7.07
CA VAL A 52 0.99 -3.81 8.33
C VAL A 52 0.89 -2.69 9.35
N LEU A 53 1.11 -1.43 8.94
CA LEU A 53 1.16 -0.28 9.84
C LEU A 53 -0.17 0.48 9.93
N GLY A 54 -1.11 0.20 9.03
CA GLY A 54 -2.41 0.86 8.97
C GLY A 54 -2.34 2.29 8.44
N GLU A 55 -1.22 2.67 7.79
CA GLU A 55 -1.03 3.99 7.20
C GLU A 55 -0.06 3.95 6.01
N PRO A 56 -0.19 4.86 5.03
CA PRO A 56 0.78 5.01 3.94
C PRO A 56 2.16 5.40 4.47
N VAL A 57 3.22 5.00 3.74
CA VAL A 57 4.62 5.24 4.12
C VAL A 57 4.93 6.72 4.34
N GLY A 58 4.42 7.62 3.51
CA GLY A 58 4.64 9.07 3.69
C GLY A 58 3.99 9.62 4.95
N ARG A 59 2.81 9.11 5.32
CA ARG A 59 2.18 9.47 6.60
C ARG A 59 2.99 8.96 7.77
N TYR A 60 3.55 7.74 7.68
CA TYR A 60 4.48 7.22 8.68
C TYR A 60 5.68 8.15 8.84
N ILE A 61 6.37 8.53 7.74
CA ILE A 61 7.52 9.45 7.77
C ILE A 61 7.14 10.81 8.41
N SER A 62 6.07 11.43 7.93
CA SER A 62 5.59 12.72 8.44
C SER A 62 5.30 12.66 9.94
N ARG A 63 4.64 11.61 10.39
CA ARG A 63 4.32 11.38 11.80
C ARG A 63 5.59 11.18 12.63
N ARG A 64 6.56 10.41 12.15
CA ARG A 64 7.85 10.22 12.85
C ARG A 64 8.61 11.53 13.00
N ARG A 65 8.65 12.35 11.95
CA ARG A 65 9.24 13.70 11.97
C ARG A 65 8.57 14.61 13.01
N LEU A 66 7.24 14.60 13.06
CA LEU A 66 6.49 15.38 14.07
C LEU A 66 6.80 14.93 15.50
N TYR A 67 7.00 13.63 15.76
CA TYR A 67 7.41 13.16 17.07
C TYR A 67 8.82 13.63 17.46
N ARG A 68 9.78 13.60 16.53
CA ARG A 68 11.13 14.15 16.77
C ARG A 68 11.08 15.67 17.01
N ALA A 69 10.28 16.38 16.23
CA ALA A 69 10.05 17.82 16.45
C ALA A 69 9.44 18.10 17.83
N ALA A 70 8.48 17.31 18.28
CA ALA A 70 7.88 17.46 19.60
C ALA A 70 8.92 17.29 20.74
N GLN A 71 9.82 16.34 20.62
CA GLN A 71 10.93 16.16 21.56
C GLN A 71 11.86 17.40 21.55
N GLN A 72 12.23 17.91 20.36
CA GLN A 72 13.05 19.11 20.26
C GLN A 72 12.35 20.35 20.84
N LEU A 73 11.03 20.49 20.69
CA LEU A 73 10.26 21.58 21.28
C LEU A 73 10.33 21.60 22.81
N VAL A 74 10.35 20.44 23.46
CA VAL A 74 10.38 20.32 24.93
C VAL A 74 11.80 20.41 25.48
N HIS A 75 12.77 19.82 24.77
CA HIS A 75 14.12 19.64 25.28
C HIS A 75 15.15 20.65 24.71
N SER A 76 14.71 21.67 23.96
CA SER A 76 15.60 22.71 23.46
C SER A 76 14.92 24.06 23.35
N ASP A 77 15.74 25.13 23.38
CA ASP A 77 15.31 26.51 23.19
C ASP A 77 15.34 26.96 21.71
N ARG A 78 15.48 26.01 20.79
CA ARG A 78 15.55 26.27 19.35
C ARG A 78 14.26 26.92 18.85
N ARG A 79 14.36 27.81 17.86
CA ARG A 79 13.18 28.45 17.29
C ARG A 79 12.28 27.43 16.61
N ILE A 80 10.98 27.61 16.76
CA ILE A 80 9.98 26.69 16.18
C ILE A 80 10.13 26.58 14.65
N ILE A 81 10.49 27.71 13.99
CA ILE A 81 10.72 27.73 12.55
C ILE A 81 11.90 26.85 12.13
N ASP A 82 12.98 26.86 12.90
CA ASP A 82 14.16 26.05 12.61
C ASP A 82 13.83 24.54 12.77
N ILE A 83 13.09 24.20 13.84
CA ILE A 83 12.60 22.83 14.06
C ILE A 83 11.68 22.39 12.92
N ALA A 84 10.79 23.27 12.44
CA ALA A 84 9.86 22.94 11.36
C ALA A 84 10.62 22.60 10.05
N LEU A 85 11.59 23.45 9.67
CA LEU A 85 12.37 23.26 8.45
C LEU A 85 13.24 22.01 8.52
N GLU A 86 13.91 21.76 9.63
CA GLU A 86 14.73 20.56 9.82
C GLU A 86 13.89 19.28 9.92
N SER A 87 12.61 19.41 10.29
CA SER A 87 11.68 18.28 10.25
C SER A 87 11.14 17.99 8.84
N GLY A 88 11.71 18.63 7.79
CA GLY A 88 11.38 18.38 6.39
C GLY A 88 10.03 18.95 5.94
N PHE A 89 9.50 19.96 6.65
CA PHE A 89 8.29 20.65 6.21
C PHE A 89 8.65 21.85 5.32
N GLN A 90 7.92 22.03 4.23
CA GLN A 90 8.16 23.10 3.27
C GLN A 90 7.87 24.50 3.82
N SER A 91 6.99 24.60 4.84
CA SER A 91 6.69 25.87 5.52
C SER A 91 6.33 25.67 6.99
N PRO A 92 6.55 26.70 7.83
CA PRO A 92 6.13 26.70 9.23
C PRO A 92 4.63 26.52 9.42
N GLU A 93 3.83 27.00 8.45
CA GLU A 93 2.38 26.88 8.46
C GLU A 93 1.95 25.44 8.21
N ALA A 94 2.57 24.74 7.24
CA ALA A 94 2.33 23.34 6.97
C ALA A 94 2.71 22.48 8.20
N PHE A 95 3.87 22.74 8.80
CA PHE A 95 4.29 22.12 10.06
C PHE A 95 3.25 22.32 11.16
N SER A 96 2.84 23.60 11.40
CA SER A 96 1.91 23.92 12.48
C SER A 96 0.55 23.25 12.30
N ARG A 97 0.04 23.18 11.06
CA ARG A 97 -1.21 22.45 10.75
C ARG A 97 -1.08 20.96 11.05
N ALA A 98 -0.02 20.33 10.54
CA ALA A 98 0.22 18.90 10.75
C ALA A 98 0.45 18.57 12.24
N PHE A 99 1.23 19.41 12.93
CA PHE A 99 1.49 19.27 14.36
C PHE A 99 0.19 19.37 15.18
N LYS A 100 -0.63 20.41 14.90
CA LYS A 100 -1.93 20.57 15.57
C LYS A 100 -2.89 19.43 15.27
N ALA A 101 -2.88 18.89 14.06
CA ALA A 101 -3.70 17.75 13.70
C ALA A 101 -3.33 16.50 14.53
N LEU A 102 -2.03 16.27 14.76
CA LEU A 102 -1.52 15.12 15.52
C LEU A 102 -1.65 15.31 17.03
N PHE A 103 -1.11 16.41 17.57
CA PHE A 103 -0.99 16.66 19.02
C PHE A 103 -2.15 17.45 19.61
N LYS A 104 -3.13 17.91 18.79
CA LYS A 104 -4.32 18.68 19.20
C LYS A 104 -3.98 20.04 19.83
N THR A 105 -2.73 20.48 19.74
CA THR A 105 -2.24 21.79 20.22
C THR A 105 -1.21 22.36 19.25
N THR A 106 -0.93 23.67 19.34
CA THR A 106 0.10 24.30 18.51
C THR A 106 1.50 23.94 19.00
N PRO A 107 2.55 24.01 18.15
CA PRO A 107 3.94 23.81 18.59
C PRO A 107 4.35 24.71 19.76
N ALA A 108 3.92 25.98 19.76
CA ALA A 108 4.18 26.91 20.86
C ALA A 108 3.44 26.52 22.14
N GLY A 109 2.18 26.10 22.01
CA GLY A 109 1.40 25.60 23.14
C GLY A 109 2.01 24.32 23.74
N TYR A 110 2.48 23.41 22.87
CA TYR A 110 3.14 22.18 23.27
C TYR A 110 4.42 22.46 24.07
N ARG A 111 5.29 23.36 23.57
CA ARG A 111 6.49 23.81 24.28
C ARG A 111 6.17 24.41 25.65
N LYS A 112 5.18 25.32 25.69
CA LYS A 112 4.77 25.99 26.94
C LYS A 112 4.23 25.00 27.97
N ALA A 113 3.54 23.97 27.55
CA ALA A 113 3.00 22.95 28.45
C ALA A 113 4.09 22.07 29.07
N GLY A 114 5.26 21.94 28.44
CA GLY A 114 6.40 21.16 28.93
C GLY A 114 6.10 19.68 29.14
N LEU A 115 4.95 19.21 28.62
CA LEU A 115 4.53 17.82 28.77
C LEU A 115 5.19 16.99 27.66
N ASP A 116 6.00 16.03 28.03
CA ASP A 116 6.53 15.04 27.09
C ASP A 116 5.44 14.01 26.75
N LEU A 117 4.44 14.43 25.97
CA LEU A 117 3.39 13.56 25.45
C LEU A 117 3.92 12.51 24.47
N VAL A 118 5.19 12.64 24.03
CA VAL A 118 5.84 11.65 23.16
C VAL A 118 6.02 10.32 23.89
N ALA A 119 6.15 10.33 25.22
CA ALA A 119 6.20 9.12 26.03
C ALA A 119 4.92 8.26 25.90
N THR A 120 3.78 8.88 25.58
CA THR A 120 2.50 8.20 25.34
C THR A 120 2.20 8.00 23.84
N ALA A 121 3.01 8.59 22.96
CA ALA A 121 2.89 8.40 21.52
C ALA A 121 3.35 7.00 21.11
N LYS A 122 2.80 6.50 19.99
CA LYS A 122 3.24 5.22 19.43
C LYS A 122 4.77 5.18 19.35
N ARG A 123 5.34 4.22 20.04
CA ARG A 123 6.77 3.89 20.07
C ARG A 123 7.34 3.83 18.64
N GLN A 124 8.60 4.20 18.49
CA GLN A 124 9.36 3.88 17.28
C GLN A 124 9.19 2.39 16.97
N LEU A 125 8.82 2.07 15.73
CA LEU A 125 8.81 0.68 15.28
C LEU A 125 10.25 0.22 15.09
N LEU A 126 10.60 -0.83 15.81
CA LEU A 126 11.88 -1.52 15.61
C LEU A 126 11.68 -2.71 14.68
N PRO A 127 12.74 -3.17 14.00
CA PRO A 127 12.73 -4.47 13.35
C PRO A 127 12.25 -5.55 14.35
N GLY A 128 11.25 -6.31 14.02
CA GLY A 128 10.60 -7.28 14.91
C GLY A 128 9.38 -6.76 15.70
N ASP A 129 9.13 -5.45 15.73
CA ASP A 129 7.91 -4.88 16.29
C ASP A 129 6.75 -4.81 15.29
N VAL A 130 6.96 -5.28 14.07
CA VAL A 130 5.93 -5.29 13.01
C VAL A 130 4.73 -6.10 13.51
N PRO A 131 3.58 -5.47 13.79
CA PRO A 131 2.44 -6.18 14.32
C PRO A 131 1.95 -7.21 13.30
N HIS A 132 1.86 -8.47 13.70
CA HIS A 132 1.14 -9.47 12.93
C HIS A 132 -0.35 -9.07 12.93
N ILE A 133 -0.80 -8.45 11.87
CA ILE A 133 -2.23 -8.25 11.63
C ILE A 133 -2.78 -9.58 11.14
N ALA A 134 -2.74 -10.56 12.01
CA ALA A 134 -3.35 -11.86 11.77
C ALA A 134 -4.77 -11.82 12.30
N ALA A 135 -5.70 -11.37 11.53
CA ALA A 135 -7.09 -11.70 11.78
C ALA A 135 -7.37 -13.01 11.03
N GLY A 136 -7.42 -14.14 11.71
CA GLY A 136 -8.13 -15.39 11.44
C GLY A 136 -8.42 -15.91 10.01
N ILE A 137 -7.81 -15.35 8.98
CA ILE A 137 -7.95 -15.81 7.60
C ILE A 137 -6.78 -16.75 7.33
N SER A 138 -7.00 -18.03 7.56
CA SER A 138 -6.02 -19.07 7.25
C SER A 138 -6.23 -19.56 5.82
N HIS A 139 -5.78 -18.81 4.82
CA HIS A 139 -5.74 -19.28 3.45
C HIS A 139 -4.28 -19.51 3.03
N SER A 140 -3.91 -20.76 2.87
CA SER A 140 -2.69 -21.10 2.13
C SER A 140 -2.95 -20.81 0.66
N PRO A 141 -2.15 -19.95 0.00
CA PRO A 141 -2.31 -19.70 -1.42
C PRO A 141 -1.90 -20.92 -2.23
N GLU A 142 -2.52 -21.08 -3.37
CA GLU A 142 -1.99 -21.91 -4.43
C GLU A 142 -0.85 -21.16 -5.13
N ILE A 143 0.28 -21.82 -5.36
CA ILE A 143 1.36 -21.25 -6.19
C ILE A 143 1.14 -21.73 -7.62
N LEU A 144 0.72 -20.80 -8.47
CA LEU A 144 0.40 -21.07 -9.87
C LEU A 144 1.50 -20.51 -10.79
N GLN A 145 1.90 -21.32 -11.78
CA GLN A 145 2.72 -20.85 -12.89
C GLN A 145 1.80 -20.53 -14.08
N MET A 146 1.54 -19.25 -14.31
CA MET A 146 0.85 -18.77 -15.50
C MET A 146 1.83 -18.82 -16.68
N THR A 147 1.51 -19.58 -17.72
CA THR A 147 2.41 -19.83 -18.86
C THR A 147 2.12 -18.93 -20.07
N GLU A 148 0.91 -18.40 -20.15
CA GLU A 148 0.45 -17.59 -21.26
C GLU A 148 0.07 -16.19 -20.79
N GLU A 149 0.17 -15.21 -21.68
CA GLU A 149 -0.34 -13.87 -21.45
C GLU A 149 -1.87 -13.84 -21.55
N ILE A 150 -2.51 -12.94 -20.80
CA ILE A 150 -3.95 -12.71 -20.90
C ILE A 150 -4.16 -11.25 -21.33
N LYS A 151 -4.81 -11.07 -22.46
CA LYS A 151 -5.17 -9.75 -22.99
C LYS A 151 -6.51 -9.32 -22.40
N ILE A 152 -6.54 -8.13 -21.81
CA ILE A 152 -7.72 -7.57 -21.14
C ILE A 152 -8.11 -6.26 -21.82
N ALA A 153 -9.39 -6.13 -22.12
CA ALA A 153 -10.01 -4.88 -22.56
C ALA A 153 -11.06 -4.41 -21.56
N GLY A 154 -11.09 -3.11 -21.28
CA GLY A 154 -12.00 -2.58 -20.27
C GLY A 154 -11.86 -1.08 -20.03
N LEU A 155 -12.22 -0.63 -18.85
CA LEU A 155 -12.11 0.76 -18.43
C LEU A 155 -10.94 0.94 -17.46
N ARG A 156 -10.24 2.08 -17.60
CA ARG A 156 -9.13 2.46 -16.74
C ARG A 156 -9.44 3.77 -16.04
N ASP A 157 -9.09 3.87 -14.75
CA ASP A 157 -9.18 5.11 -13.98
C ASP A 157 -8.02 5.20 -12.99
N ILE A 158 -7.83 6.36 -12.40
CA ILE A 158 -6.89 6.58 -11.32
C ILE A 158 -7.67 6.57 -10.00
N THR A 159 -7.19 5.79 -9.05
CA THR A 159 -7.75 5.69 -7.70
C THR A 159 -6.67 5.96 -6.66
N SER A 160 -7.06 6.08 -5.39
CA SER A 160 -6.12 6.18 -4.28
C SER A 160 -6.54 5.28 -3.12
N ILE A 161 -5.63 5.11 -2.16
CA ILE A 161 -5.93 4.31 -0.96
C ILE A 161 -7.00 4.99 -0.11
N SER A 162 -6.97 6.33 -0.01
CA SER A 162 -7.94 7.09 0.78
C SER A 162 -9.28 7.30 0.06
N GLN A 163 -9.27 7.30 -1.28
CA GLN A 163 -10.45 7.52 -2.12
C GLN A 163 -10.58 6.40 -3.14
N ASN A 164 -11.13 5.27 -2.70
CA ASN A 164 -11.31 4.11 -3.55
C ASN A 164 -12.43 4.34 -4.59
N ARG A 165 -12.06 4.43 -5.88
CA ARG A 165 -12.97 4.60 -7.02
C ARG A 165 -13.26 3.30 -7.78
N ILE A 166 -12.70 2.19 -7.34
CA ILE A 166 -12.87 0.89 -8.02
C ILE A 166 -14.35 0.49 -8.13
N PRO A 167 -15.21 0.66 -7.10
CA PRO A 167 -16.62 0.33 -7.22
C PRO A 167 -17.34 1.14 -8.32
N GLN A 168 -17.02 2.43 -8.47
CA GLN A 168 -17.60 3.27 -9.52
C GLN A 168 -17.12 2.84 -10.91
N LEU A 169 -15.87 2.41 -11.04
CA LEU A 169 -15.33 1.88 -12.30
C LEU A 169 -16.01 0.57 -12.70
N TRP A 170 -16.29 -0.30 -11.74
CA TRP A 170 -17.07 -1.52 -11.94
C TRP A 170 -18.48 -1.22 -12.44
N ASP A 171 -19.18 -0.26 -11.81
CA ASP A 171 -20.51 0.17 -12.22
C ASP A 171 -20.52 0.67 -13.68
N GLN A 172 -19.55 1.48 -14.05
CA GLN A 172 -19.39 1.98 -15.42
C GLN A 172 -19.10 0.85 -16.42
N PHE A 173 -18.16 -0.06 -16.07
CA PHE A 173 -17.84 -1.19 -16.93
C PHE A 173 -19.06 -2.07 -17.19
N LEU A 174 -19.77 -2.48 -16.15
CA LEU A 174 -20.94 -3.34 -16.29
C LEU A 174 -22.10 -2.65 -17.04
N ARG A 175 -22.24 -1.34 -16.89
CA ARG A 175 -23.29 -0.57 -17.56
C ARG A 175 -23.04 -0.39 -19.05
N PHE A 176 -21.81 -0.11 -19.46
CA PHE A 176 -21.49 0.27 -20.83
C PHE A 176 -20.81 -0.83 -21.64
N HIS A 177 -20.26 -1.83 -20.99
CA HIS A 177 -19.48 -2.91 -21.60
C HIS A 177 -19.75 -4.28 -20.95
N GLY A 178 -20.92 -4.44 -20.33
CA GLY A 178 -21.32 -5.70 -19.70
C GLY A 178 -21.45 -6.87 -20.67
N ASP A 179 -21.62 -6.59 -21.96
CA ASP A 179 -21.60 -7.57 -23.04
C ASP A 179 -20.25 -8.31 -23.14
N LEU A 180 -19.12 -7.63 -22.92
CA LEU A 180 -17.82 -8.27 -22.85
C LEU A 180 -17.70 -9.26 -21.69
N TYR A 181 -18.31 -8.93 -20.55
CA TYR A 181 -18.37 -9.81 -19.40
C TYR A 181 -19.29 -11.01 -19.65
N GLU A 182 -20.45 -10.79 -20.24
CA GLU A 182 -21.42 -11.85 -20.56
C GLU A 182 -20.85 -12.90 -21.49
N LEU A 183 -19.99 -12.49 -22.44
CA LEU A 183 -19.32 -13.39 -23.38
C LEU A 183 -18.29 -14.32 -22.72
N THR A 184 -17.64 -13.87 -21.66
CA THR A 184 -16.50 -14.60 -21.06
C THR A 184 -16.81 -15.15 -19.69
N GLU A 185 -17.89 -14.68 -19.04
CA GLU A 185 -18.24 -14.94 -17.64
C GLU A 185 -17.11 -14.66 -16.64
N THR A 186 -16.08 -13.91 -17.10
CA THR A 186 -14.89 -13.62 -16.32
C THR A 186 -14.54 -12.14 -16.45
N ALA A 187 -14.28 -11.51 -15.32
CA ALA A 187 -13.80 -10.14 -15.28
C ALA A 187 -12.58 -10.01 -14.35
N TYR A 188 -11.82 -8.98 -14.58
CA TYR A 188 -10.58 -8.67 -13.89
C TYR A 188 -10.61 -7.27 -13.30
N SER A 189 -10.05 -7.12 -12.10
CA SER A 189 -9.68 -5.83 -11.53
C SER A 189 -8.16 -5.84 -11.37
N ILE A 190 -7.47 -4.97 -12.08
CA ILE A 190 -6.00 -4.97 -12.21
C ILE A 190 -5.47 -3.71 -11.57
N CYS A 191 -4.57 -3.84 -10.61
CA CYS A 191 -3.83 -2.72 -10.04
C CYS A 191 -2.50 -2.56 -10.79
N GLU A 192 -2.41 -1.52 -11.63
CA GLU A 192 -1.25 -1.31 -12.49
C GLU A 192 -0.09 -0.68 -11.69
N THR A 193 0.93 -1.49 -11.41
CA THR A 193 2.04 -1.12 -10.51
C THR A 193 2.94 -0.02 -11.05
N ARG A 194 2.99 0.17 -12.38
CA ARG A 194 3.90 1.09 -13.07
C ARG A 194 3.39 2.53 -13.15
N GLN A 195 2.10 2.75 -12.90
CA GLN A 195 1.47 4.07 -12.96
C GLN A 195 1.05 4.53 -11.55
N THR A 196 2.03 4.69 -10.69
CA THR A 196 1.82 5.13 -9.31
C THR A 196 2.36 6.54 -9.16
N ALA A 197 1.58 7.43 -8.57
CA ALA A 197 1.99 8.77 -8.22
C ALA A 197 1.74 9.04 -6.73
N TYR A 198 2.47 9.99 -6.22
CA TYR A 198 2.47 10.35 -4.81
C TYR A 198 1.84 11.72 -4.62
N ALA A 199 0.89 11.83 -3.73
CA ALA A 199 0.27 13.09 -3.37
C ALA A 199 0.98 13.74 -2.17
N GLU A 200 0.96 15.07 -2.10
CA GLU A 200 1.63 15.85 -1.03
C GLU A 200 1.14 15.52 0.38
N ASP A 201 -0.08 15.01 0.52
CA ASP A 201 -0.69 14.59 1.79
C ASP A 201 -0.29 13.18 2.25
N GLY A 202 0.56 12.50 1.47
CA GLY A 202 1.01 11.14 1.75
C GLY A 202 0.08 10.04 1.23
N ASP A 203 -0.97 10.39 0.47
CA ASP A 203 -1.78 9.40 -0.23
C ASP A 203 -1.08 8.92 -1.50
N VAL A 204 -1.44 7.73 -1.94
CA VAL A 204 -0.87 7.12 -3.14
C VAL A 204 -1.97 6.91 -4.16
N THR A 205 -1.80 7.52 -5.31
CA THR A 205 -2.66 7.27 -6.46
C THR A 205 -2.03 6.21 -7.37
N PHE A 206 -2.84 5.35 -7.89
CA PHE A 206 -2.42 4.30 -8.81
C PHE A 206 -3.49 4.07 -9.89
N SER A 207 -3.04 3.57 -11.03
CA SER A 207 -3.95 3.18 -12.10
C SER A 207 -4.63 1.86 -11.77
N VAL A 208 -5.91 1.78 -12.05
CA VAL A 208 -6.71 0.57 -11.94
C VAL A 208 -7.48 0.35 -13.23
N MET A 209 -7.55 -0.90 -13.66
CA MET A 209 -8.32 -1.29 -14.82
C MET A 209 -9.32 -2.38 -14.44
N VAL A 210 -10.57 -2.23 -14.89
CA VAL A 210 -11.62 -3.25 -14.80
C VAL A 210 -12.00 -3.66 -16.20
N GLY A 211 -11.98 -4.95 -16.50
CA GLY A 211 -12.23 -5.43 -17.85
C GLY A 211 -12.41 -6.94 -17.94
N SER A 212 -12.60 -7.42 -19.16
CA SER A 212 -12.74 -8.85 -19.47
C SER A 212 -11.66 -9.32 -20.44
N PRO A 213 -11.35 -10.63 -20.47
CA PRO A 213 -10.35 -11.18 -21.37
C PRO A 213 -10.86 -11.10 -22.82
N VAL A 214 -9.93 -10.81 -23.72
CA VAL A 214 -10.19 -10.77 -25.17
C VAL A 214 -9.14 -11.61 -25.90
N PRO A 215 -9.49 -12.23 -27.02
CA PRO A 215 -8.54 -13.03 -27.80
C PRO A 215 -7.42 -12.17 -28.40
N ASP A 216 -7.77 -10.98 -28.84
CA ASP A 216 -6.85 -9.97 -29.36
C ASP A 216 -7.41 -8.55 -29.18
N PHE A 217 -6.63 -7.54 -29.53
CA PHE A 217 -7.05 -6.14 -29.43
C PHE A 217 -7.63 -5.58 -30.73
N SER A 218 -7.81 -6.42 -31.74
CA SER A 218 -8.38 -6.03 -33.01
C SER A 218 -9.88 -5.71 -32.89
N ASN A 219 -10.33 -4.69 -33.57
CA ASN A 219 -11.75 -4.32 -33.64
C ASN A 219 -12.41 -3.92 -32.32
N LEU A 220 -11.63 -3.57 -31.31
CA LEU A 220 -12.16 -3.05 -30.05
C LEU A 220 -12.53 -1.57 -30.18
N PRO A 221 -13.59 -1.09 -29.50
CA PRO A 221 -13.88 0.33 -29.42
C PRO A 221 -12.69 1.13 -28.87
N GLU A 222 -12.39 2.30 -29.47
CA GLU A 222 -11.32 3.19 -29.00
C GLU A 222 -11.52 3.68 -27.55
N THR A 223 -12.74 3.59 -27.03
CA THR A 223 -13.08 3.93 -25.63
C THR A 223 -12.56 2.92 -24.63
N LEU A 224 -12.18 1.72 -25.06
CA LEU A 224 -11.66 0.68 -24.17
C LEU A 224 -10.15 0.79 -24.00
N ALA A 225 -9.74 0.84 -22.76
CA ALA A 225 -8.34 0.64 -22.38
C ALA A 225 -7.94 -0.82 -22.59
N GLN A 226 -6.66 -1.03 -22.86
CA GLN A 226 -6.09 -2.34 -23.14
C GLN A 226 -4.90 -2.58 -22.21
N THR A 227 -4.73 -3.81 -21.75
CA THR A 227 -3.54 -4.26 -21.02
C THR A 227 -3.31 -5.76 -21.25
N THR A 228 -2.10 -6.20 -20.89
CA THR A 228 -1.72 -7.62 -21.00
C THR A 228 -1.14 -8.08 -19.67
N LEU A 229 -1.76 -9.06 -19.05
CA LEU A 229 -1.24 -9.73 -17.87
C LEU A 229 -0.10 -10.66 -18.29
N ARG A 230 1.05 -10.49 -17.66
CA ARG A 230 2.28 -11.19 -18.06
C ARG A 230 2.37 -12.57 -17.42
N PRO A 231 2.88 -13.60 -18.13
CA PRO A 231 3.18 -14.91 -17.57
C PRO A 231 4.13 -14.82 -16.37
N GLY A 232 4.11 -15.84 -15.54
CA GLY A 232 5.00 -15.97 -14.40
C GLY A 232 4.35 -16.65 -13.20
N LYS A 233 5.05 -16.66 -12.09
CA LYS A 233 4.59 -17.31 -10.86
C LYS A 233 3.71 -16.35 -10.06
N TYR A 234 2.57 -16.82 -9.60
CA TYR A 234 1.61 -16.09 -8.79
C TYR A 234 1.23 -16.90 -7.55
N ALA A 235 1.12 -16.24 -6.42
CA ALA A 235 0.43 -16.77 -5.25
C ALA A 235 -1.06 -16.40 -5.37
N VAL A 236 -1.92 -17.40 -5.47
CA VAL A 236 -3.36 -17.21 -5.69
C VAL A 236 -4.11 -17.46 -4.39
N PHE A 237 -4.81 -16.44 -3.93
CA PHE A 237 -5.67 -16.50 -2.74
C PHE A 237 -7.12 -16.46 -3.15
N THR A 238 -7.96 -17.19 -2.45
CA THR A 238 -9.41 -17.11 -2.63
C THR A 238 -10.03 -16.32 -1.48
N HIS A 239 -10.68 -15.22 -1.83
CA HIS A 239 -11.56 -14.49 -0.92
C HIS A 239 -12.98 -15.02 -1.08
N ARG A 240 -13.65 -15.32 0.04
CA ARG A 240 -15.06 -15.72 0.08
C ARG A 240 -15.85 -14.82 0.99
N GLY A 241 -17.03 -14.42 0.54
CA GLY A 241 -17.97 -13.59 1.29
C GLY A 241 -18.02 -12.15 0.83
N SER A 242 -18.47 -11.28 1.73
CA SER A 242 -18.65 -9.85 1.44
C SER A 242 -17.39 -9.19 0.90
N LEU A 243 -17.49 -8.55 -0.27
CA LEU A 243 -16.40 -7.80 -0.89
C LEU A 243 -15.99 -6.56 -0.07
N GLU A 244 -16.85 -6.09 0.85
CA GLU A 244 -16.45 -5.05 1.81
C GLU A 244 -15.29 -5.52 2.72
N LYS A 245 -15.11 -6.83 2.87
CA LYS A 245 -14.02 -7.43 3.64
C LYS A 245 -12.78 -7.79 2.81
N LEU A 246 -12.79 -7.51 1.50
CA LEU A 246 -11.67 -7.80 0.61
C LEU A 246 -10.36 -7.18 1.10
N LEU A 247 -10.44 -5.97 1.68
CA LEU A 247 -9.31 -5.30 2.31
C LEU A 247 -8.66 -6.16 3.40
N GLN A 248 -9.43 -6.93 4.18
CA GLN A 248 -8.89 -7.81 5.22
C GLN A 248 -8.06 -8.95 4.62
N THR A 249 -8.47 -9.47 3.46
CA THR A 249 -7.69 -10.47 2.71
C THR A 249 -6.36 -9.89 2.24
N TYR A 250 -6.35 -8.68 1.71
CA TYR A 250 -5.11 -7.98 1.35
C TYR A 250 -4.22 -7.71 2.57
N GLN A 251 -4.80 -7.32 3.71
CA GLN A 251 -4.06 -7.15 4.96
C GLN A 251 -3.41 -8.46 5.42
N TYR A 252 -4.11 -9.59 5.31
CA TYR A 252 -3.54 -10.90 5.57
C TYR A 252 -2.39 -11.24 4.61
N ILE A 253 -2.59 -11.05 3.30
CA ILE A 253 -1.58 -11.37 2.29
C ILE A 253 -0.29 -10.59 2.56
N TYR A 254 -0.38 -9.27 2.65
CA TYR A 254 0.79 -8.41 2.78
C TYR A 254 1.34 -8.32 4.22
N GLY A 255 0.45 -8.39 5.22
CA GLY A 255 0.82 -8.22 6.62
C GLY A 255 1.22 -9.49 7.34
N THR A 256 0.74 -10.66 6.88
CA THR A 256 0.96 -11.94 7.56
C THR A 256 1.65 -12.95 6.67
N TRP A 257 1.02 -13.27 5.53
CA TRP A 257 1.53 -14.35 4.68
C TRP A 257 2.87 -13.99 4.02
N LEU A 258 2.95 -12.86 3.34
CA LEU A 258 4.15 -12.49 2.59
C LEU A 258 5.40 -12.43 3.47
N PRO A 259 5.39 -11.78 4.67
CA PRO A 259 6.56 -11.76 5.54
C PRO A 259 7.00 -13.15 6.05
N SER A 260 6.06 -14.09 6.18
CA SER A 260 6.33 -15.43 6.72
C SER A 260 6.56 -16.51 5.65
N SER A 261 6.22 -16.22 4.39
CA SER A 261 6.22 -17.21 3.31
C SER A 261 7.59 -17.50 2.70
N GLY A 262 8.56 -16.59 2.91
CA GLY A 262 9.84 -16.60 2.18
C GLY A 262 9.73 -16.21 0.70
N GLN A 263 8.54 -15.89 0.21
CA GLN A 263 8.33 -15.40 -1.17
C GLN A 263 8.72 -13.91 -1.26
N ARG A 264 9.12 -13.49 -2.45
CA ARG A 264 9.39 -12.10 -2.78
C ARG A 264 8.41 -11.64 -3.85
N LEU A 265 7.90 -10.41 -3.71
CA LEU A 265 7.06 -9.82 -4.75
C LEU A 265 7.85 -9.58 -6.03
N ASP A 266 7.18 -9.75 -7.15
CA ASP A 266 7.63 -9.38 -8.47
C ASP A 266 7.07 -7.98 -8.84
N ASP A 267 7.62 -7.35 -9.88
CA ASP A 267 7.20 -6.03 -10.39
C ASP A 267 5.99 -6.08 -11.34
N ARG A 268 5.42 -7.27 -11.56
CA ARG A 268 4.20 -7.45 -12.34
C ARG A 268 2.98 -6.93 -11.59
N ASP A 269 1.91 -6.68 -12.31
CA ASP A 269 0.65 -6.24 -11.74
C ASP A 269 -0.01 -7.35 -10.92
N ASP A 270 -0.59 -6.99 -9.78
CA ASP A 270 -1.51 -7.86 -9.06
C ASP A 270 -2.92 -7.64 -9.57
N PHE A 271 -3.72 -8.70 -9.53
CA PHE A 271 -5.07 -8.62 -10.08
C PHE A 271 -6.04 -9.56 -9.37
N GLU A 272 -7.30 -9.18 -9.43
CA GLU A 272 -8.43 -9.95 -8.96
C GLU A 272 -9.15 -10.58 -10.15
N VAL A 273 -9.62 -11.81 -9.99
CA VAL A 273 -10.39 -12.54 -11.01
C VAL A 273 -11.76 -12.90 -10.44
N TYR A 274 -12.78 -12.48 -11.17
CA TYR A 274 -14.18 -12.70 -10.88
C TYR A 274 -14.72 -13.69 -11.92
N GLU A 275 -14.76 -14.98 -11.59
CA GLU A 275 -15.19 -16.08 -12.48
C GLU A 275 -16.71 -16.27 -12.48
N ARG A 276 -17.44 -15.55 -11.66
CA ARG A 276 -18.89 -15.59 -11.58
C ARG A 276 -19.43 -14.19 -11.42
N LYS A 277 -20.67 -13.98 -11.83
CA LYS A 277 -21.33 -12.70 -11.64
C LYS A 277 -21.26 -12.32 -10.16
N VAL A 278 -20.66 -11.17 -9.90
CA VAL A 278 -20.66 -10.58 -8.55
C VAL A 278 -22.13 -10.32 -8.19
N LEU A 279 -22.53 -10.89 -7.09
CA LEU A 279 -23.85 -10.66 -6.48
C LEU A 279 -23.85 -9.26 -5.84
N ALA A 280 -24.61 -9.04 -4.77
CA ALA A 280 -24.45 -7.80 -4.02
C ALA A 280 -23.06 -7.73 -3.34
N MET A 281 -22.53 -6.53 -3.11
CA MET A 281 -21.22 -6.34 -2.45
C MET A 281 -21.10 -7.08 -1.11
N GLN A 282 -22.21 -7.22 -0.39
CA GLN A 282 -22.28 -7.84 0.94
C GLN A 282 -22.60 -9.35 0.89
N ASP A 283 -22.79 -9.91 -0.30
CA ASP A 283 -23.24 -11.28 -0.44
C ASP A 283 -22.18 -12.27 0.10
N PRO A 284 -22.57 -13.21 0.97
CA PRO A 284 -21.63 -14.20 1.52
C PRO A 284 -21.17 -15.24 0.49
N GLU A 285 -21.87 -15.39 -0.63
CA GLU A 285 -21.51 -16.34 -1.69
C GLU A 285 -20.55 -15.78 -2.75
N ASN A 286 -20.14 -14.50 -2.62
CA ASN A 286 -19.11 -13.97 -3.50
C ASN A 286 -17.81 -14.74 -3.35
N GLU A 287 -17.16 -15.01 -4.48
CA GLU A 287 -15.83 -15.60 -4.53
C GLU A 287 -14.96 -14.82 -5.51
N VAL A 288 -13.77 -14.42 -5.05
CA VAL A 288 -12.78 -13.66 -5.83
C VAL A 288 -11.42 -14.29 -5.64
N LYS A 289 -10.70 -14.51 -6.73
CA LYS A 289 -9.30 -14.97 -6.70
C LYS A 289 -8.36 -13.78 -6.82
N LEU A 290 -7.42 -13.66 -5.90
CA LEU A 290 -6.40 -12.62 -5.88
C LEU A 290 -5.06 -13.22 -6.33
N TYR A 291 -4.52 -12.71 -7.41
CA TYR A 291 -3.24 -13.13 -8.00
C TYR A 291 -2.15 -12.15 -7.60
N ILE A 292 -1.25 -12.58 -6.74
CA ILE A 292 -0.13 -11.80 -6.24
C ILE A 292 1.15 -12.27 -6.93
N PRO A 293 1.83 -11.45 -7.74
CA PRO A 293 3.01 -11.87 -8.47
C PRO A 293 4.18 -12.11 -7.51
N VAL A 294 4.83 -13.26 -7.65
CA VAL A 294 6.00 -13.65 -6.83
C VAL A 294 7.14 -14.15 -7.71
N LEU A 295 8.38 -14.04 -7.19
CA LEU A 295 9.60 -14.46 -7.86
C LEU A 295 9.83 -15.99 -7.78
#